data_f3f18e47fe569edc591fc1ac7ce5c3d3
#
_entry.id   f3f18e47fe569edc591fc1ac7ce5c3d3
#
_cell.length_a   1.000
_cell.length_b   1.000
_cell.length_c   1.000
_cell.angle_alpha   90.00
_cell.angle_beta   90.00
_cell.angle_gamma   90.00
#
_symmetry.space_group_name_H-M   'P 1'
#
loop_
_entity.id
_entity.type
_entity.pdbx_description
1 polymer ?
#
loop_
_entity_poly.entity_id
_entity_poly.type
_entity_poly.pdbx_seq_one_letter_code
_entity_poly.pdbx_strand_id
1 'polypeptide(L)'
;IYLRTDEFLKRDYRFMKWNEVPRTGRFFLKDASNLKKFGKIINADYEISDELWNHKPKNNFDNTLVLSKQSDYIVSSLFPVKSEYRIYVFGGSIEQIICYDGDCTLFPDINLVKKAVAVINTNEKWLKSYTIDVMVNDRETALIEIHNFTSCGLYGTLWSDYLIQAYIDGINYL
;
A
#
# COMPACT_ATOMS: atom_id res chain seq x y z
N ILE A 1 9.86 -4.28 4.08
CA ILE A 1 8.99 -3.81 5.17
C ILE A 1 7.82 -4.78 5.37
N TYR A 2 7.15 -5.25 4.32
CA TYR A 2 6.01 -6.19 4.45
C TYR A 2 6.29 -7.40 5.34
N LEU A 3 7.45 -8.05 5.19
CA LEU A 3 7.81 -9.26 5.96
C LEU A 3 7.91 -9.06 7.47
N ARG A 4 7.94 -7.82 7.96
CA ARG A 4 8.04 -7.50 9.39
C ARG A 4 6.74 -6.93 9.97
N THR A 5 5.75 -6.73 9.11
CA THR A 5 4.44 -6.17 9.48
C THR A 5 3.27 -7.09 9.12
N ASP A 6 3.55 -8.36 8.87
CA ASP A 6 2.58 -9.38 8.43
C ASP A 6 1.36 -9.46 9.33
N GLU A 7 1.55 -9.39 10.65
CA GLU A 7 0.48 -9.46 11.62
C GLU A 7 -0.56 -8.34 11.48
N PHE A 8 -0.17 -7.20 10.87
CA PHE A 8 -1.04 -6.04 10.65
C PHE A 8 -1.76 -6.05 9.31
N LEU A 9 -1.35 -6.90 8.38
CA LEU A 9 -1.94 -6.95 7.03
C LEU A 9 -3.35 -7.54 7.02
N LYS A 10 -3.67 -8.43 7.98
CA LYS A 10 -4.99 -9.10 8.13
C LYS A 10 -5.50 -9.74 6.84
N ARG A 11 -4.61 -10.14 5.97
CA ARG A 11 -4.90 -10.84 4.72
C ARG A 11 -3.74 -11.73 4.33
N ASP A 12 -4.04 -12.84 3.69
CA ASP A 12 -3.03 -13.70 3.10
C ASP A 12 -2.42 -13.01 1.88
N TYR A 13 -1.11 -13.13 1.73
CA TYR A 13 -0.41 -12.67 0.54
C TYR A 13 0.74 -13.60 0.19
N ARG A 14 1.12 -13.60 -1.10
CA ARG A 14 2.25 -14.38 -1.62
C ARG A 14 2.98 -13.59 -2.71
N PHE A 15 4.29 -13.76 -2.73
CA PHE A 15 5.10 -13.34 -3.88
C PHE A 15 5.06 -14.45 -4.91
N MET A 16 4.79 -14.11 -6.15
CA MET A 16 4.60 -15.06 -7.24
C MET A 16 5.23 -14.56 -8.53
N LYS A 17 5.77 -15.48 -9.32
CA LYS A 17 6.03 -15.21 -10.72
C LYS A 17 4.72 -15.23 -11.50
N TRP A 18 4.71 -14.63 -12.67
CA TRP A 18 3.47 -14.55 -13.45
C TRP A 18 2.83 -15.92 -13.73
N ASN A 19 3.63 -16.91 -14.07
CA ASN A 19 3.12 -18.24 -14.35
C ASN A 19 2.48 -18.95 -13.15
N GLU A 20 2.72 -18.44 -11.95
CA GLU A 20 2.18 -18.93 -10.67
C GLU A 20 0.91 -18.19 -10.24
N VAL A 21 0.65 -17.00 -10.83
CA VAL A 21 -0.54 -16.20 -10.51
C VAL A 21 -1.81 -17.01 -10.80
N PRO A 22 -2.79 -17.05 -9.88
CA PRO A 22 -4.02 -17.81 -10.07
C PRO A 22 -4.75 -17.43 -11.36
N ARG A 23 -5.30 -18.43 -12.06
CA ARG A 23 -6.06 -18.24 -13.30
C ARG A 23 -7.57 -18.18 -13.06
N THR A 24 -8.00 -18.32 -11.82
CA THR A 24 -9.41 -18.30 -11.42
C THR A 24 -9.58 -17.52 -10.11
N GLY A 25 -10.81 -17.03 -9.88
CA GLY A 25 -11.17 -16.32 -8.66
C GLY A 25 -10.82 -14.84 -8.64
N ARG A 26 -11.07 -14.20 -7.49
CA ARG A 26 -10.83 -12.77 -7.28
C ARG A 26 -9.77 -12.56 -6.22
N PHE A 27 -8.81 -11.70 -6.53
CA PHE A 27 -7.70 -11.34 -5.64
C PHE A 27 -7.14 -9.97 -5.98
N PHE A 28 -6.36 -9.41 -5.07
CA PHE A 28 -5.58 -8.20 -5.35
C PHE A 28 -4.23 -8.62 -5.92
N LEU A 29 -3.88 -8.04 -7.06
CA LEU A 29 -2.61 -8.26 -7.74
C LEU A 29 -1.83 -6.94 -7.81
N LYS A 30 -0.59 -6.94 -7.36
CA LYS A 30 0.30 -5.76 -7.34
C LYS A 30 1.66 -6.13 -7.92
N ASP A 31 2.26 -5.22 -8.68
CA ASP A 31 3.67 -5.33 -9.07
C ASP A 31 4.55 -5.24 -7.82
N ALA A 32 5.41 -6.23 -7.62
CA ALA A 32 6.32 -6.29 -6.48
C ALA A 32 7.54 -5.38 -6.64
N SER A 33 7.75 -4.75 -7.80
CA SER A 33 8.85 -3.83 -8.04
C SER A 33 8.66 -2.50 -7.28
N ASN A 34 9.76 -1.82 -7.01
CA ASN A 34 9.74 -0.48 -6.40
C ASN A 34 9.09 0.58 -7.32
N LEU A 35 8.88 0.26 -8.59
CA LEU A 35 8.34 1.20 -9.57
C LEU A 35 6.82 1.36 -9.48
N LYS A 36 6.15 0.58 -8.62
CA LYS A 36 4.68 0.64 -8.37
C LYS A 36 3.86 0.72 -9.66
N LYS A 37 4.24 -0.06 -10.68
CA LYS A 37 3.65 0.02 -12.01
C LYS A 37 2.15 -0.24 -12.01
N PHE A 38 1.67 -1.06 -11.05
CA PHE A 38 0.27 -1.31 -10.94
C PHE A 38 -0.13 -2.01 -9.62
N GLY A 39 -1.40 -1.83 -9.22
CA GLY A 39 -2.06 -2.58 -8.17
C GLY A 39 -3.57 -2.52 -8.41
N LYS A 40 -4.23 -3.69 -8.52
CA LYS A 40 -5.63 -3.78 -8.91
C LYS A 40 -6.28 -5.04 -8.36
N ILE A 41 -7.59 -4.97 -8.08
CA ILE A 41 -8.41 -6.17 -7.90
C ILE A 41 -8.59 -6.81 -9.27
N ILE A 42 -8.24 -8.08 -9.38
CA ILE A 42 -8.37 -8.89 -10.58
C ILE A 42 -9.51 -9.89 -10.37
N ASN A 43 -10.36 -10.03 -11.36
CA ASN A 43 -11.21 -11.19 -11.52
C ASN A 43 -10.59 -12.09 -12.59
N ALA A 44 -9.84 -13.11 -12.16
CA ALA A 44 -9.02 -13.91 -13.06
C ALA A 44 -9.85 -14.71 -14.07
N ASP A 45 -11.09 -15.02 -13.74
CA ASP A 45 -11.99 -15.77 -14.66
C ASP A 45 -12.28 -15.00 -15.95
N TYR A 46 -12.12 -13.66 -15.94
CA TYR A 46 -12.43 -12.78 -17.07
C TYR A 46 -11.25 -11.92 -17.54
N GLU A 47 -10.31 -11.61 -16.64
CA GLU A 47 -9.28 -10.59 -16.89
C GLU A 47 -7.90 -11.17 -17.17
N ILE A 48 -7.65 -12.45 -16.85
CA ILE A 48 -6.36 -13.09 -17.10
C ILE A 48 -6.46 -13.98 -18.34
N SER A 49 -6.26 -13.40 -19.52
CA SER A 49 -6.02 -14.14 -20.76
C SER A 49 -4.57 -13.97 -21.20
N ASP A 50 -4.07 -14.94 -21.98
CA ASP A 50 -2.74 -14.82 -22.60
C ASP A 50 -2.67 -13.64 -23.58
N GLU A 51 -3.79 -13.17 -24.08
CA GLU A 51 -3.91 -12.00 -24.95
C GLU A 51 -3.63 -10.69 -24.20
N LEU A 52 -4.01 -10.56 -22.93
CA LEU A 52 -3.69 -9.40 -22.08
C LEU A 52 -2.18 -9.16 -21.98
N TRP A 53 -1.37 -10.20 -22.03
CA TRP A 53 0.09 -10.10 -21.99
C TRP A 53 0.72 -9.50 -23.24
N ASN A 54 0.08 -9.68 -24.37
CA ASN A 54 0.59 -9.25 -25.66
C ASN A 54 0.05 -7.87 -26.07
N HIS A 55 -0.86 -7.30 -25.26
CA HIS A 55 -1.40 -5.97 -25.52
C HIS A 55 -0.31 -4.93 -25.23
N LYS A 56 0.36 -4.47 -26.27
CA LYS A 56 1.15 -3.23 -26.19
C LYS A 56 0.15 -2.08 -26.07
N PRO A 57 0.29 -1.18 -25.09
CA PRO A 57 -0.57 -0.01 -24.99
C PRO A 57 -0.50 0.76 -26.29
N LYS A 58 -1.64 1.03 -26.90
CA LYS A 58 -1.72 1.73 -28.18
C LYS A 58 -1.31 3.19 -28.09
N ASN A 59 -1.34 3.79 -26.90
CA ASN A 59 -0.93 5.19 -26.63
C ASN A 59 -0.50 5.30 -25.15
N ASN A 60 0.31 6.30 -24.84
CA ASN A 60 0.82 6.61 -23.48
C ASN A 60 -0.26 7.00 -22.45
N PHE A 61 -1.54 7.08 -22.83
CA PHE A 61 -2.68 7.42 -21.96
C PHE A 61 -3.61 6.24 -21.69
N ASP A 62 -3.30 5.08 -22.24
CA ASP A 62 -4.09 3.89 -22.00
C ASP A 62 -3.62 3.27 -20.68
N ASN A 63 -4.46 3.37 -19.62
CA ASN A 63 -4.26 2.71 -18.34
C ASN A 63 -4.39 1.18 -18.43
N THR A 64 -4.14 0.62 -19.61
CA THR A 64 -4.11 -0.83 -19.81
C THR A 64 -2.95 -1.42 -19.04
N LEU A 65 -3.26 -2.45 -18.32
CA LEU A 65 -2.42 -3.24 -17.45
C LEU A 65 -1.20 -3.78 -18.25
N VAL A 66 -0.05 -3.11 -18.13
CA VAL A 66 1.19 -3.63 -18.72
C VAL A 66 1.81 -4.62 -17.73
N LEU A 67 1.38 -5.85 -17.81
CA LEU A 67 1.94 -6.94 -17.03
C LEU A 67 3.22 -7.44 -17.71
N SER A 68 4.28 -7.67 -16.96
CA SER A 68 5.52 -8.25 -17.45
C SER A 68 5.68 -9.69 -16.97
N LYS A 69 5.88 -10.62 -17.90
CA LYS A 69 6.17 -12.03 -17.56
C LYS A 69 7.42 -12.20 -16.70
N GLN A 70 8.31 -11.21 -16.69
CA GLN A 70 9.56 -11.22 -15.93
C GLN A 70 9.44 -10.58 -14.53
N SER A 71 8.33 -9.88 -14.26
CA SER A 71 8.12 -9.24 -12.97
C SER A 71 7.68 -10.23 -11.90
N ASP A 72 8.01 -9.91 -10.66
CA ASP A 72 7.41 -10.52 -9.49
C ASP A 72 6.13 -9.78 -9.10
N TYR A 73 5.17 -10.52 -8.60
CA TYR A 73 3.87 -10.02 -8.19
C TYR A 73 3.58 -10.35 -6.74
N ILE A 74 2.82 -9.48 -6.10
CA ILE A 74 2.16 -9.77 -4.83
C ILE A 74 0.72 -10.10 -5.14
N VAL A 75 0.30 -11.30 -4.80
CA VAL A 75 -1.09 -11.76 -4.85
C VAL A 75 -1.60 -11.80 -3.41
N SER A 76 -2.70 -11.12 -3.13
CA SER A 76 -3.31 -11.18 -1.80
C SER A 76 -4.82 -11.42 -1.85
N SER A 77 -5.35 -12.01 -0.78
CA SER A 77 -6.79 -12.08 -0.56
C SER A 77 -7.39 -10.68 -0.45
N LEU A 78 -8.67 -10.56 -0.77
CA LEU A 78 -9.38 -9.29 -0.67
C LEU A 78 -9.75 -9.00 0.79
N PHE A 79 -9.58 -7.75 1.17
CA PHE A 79 -10.10 -7.21 2.42
C PHE A 79 -11.32 -6.34 2.08
N PRO A 80 -12.46 -6.53 2.76
CA PRO A 80 -13.66 -5.72 2.51
C PRO A 80 -13.48 -4.32 3.07
N VAL A 81 -12.94 -3.41 2.26
CA VAL A 81 -12.65 -2.02 2.64
C VAL A 81 -13.93 -1.21 2.70
N LYS A 82 -14.10 -0.43 3.77
CA LYS A 82 -15.14 0.60 3.93
C LYS A 82 -14.56 2.00 4.04
N SER A 83 -13.35 2.12 4.57
CA SER A 83 -12.62 3.40 4.65
C SER A 83 -11.13 3.17 4.55
N GLU A 84 -10.43 4.18 4.08
CA GLU A 84 -8.98 4.22 4.01
C GLU A 84 -8.44 5.48 4.70
N TYR A 85 -7.40 5.27 5.51
CA TYR A 85 -6.77 6.32 6.30
C TYR A 85 -5.28 6.37 6.04
N ARG A 86 -4.75 7.59 5.96
CA ARG A 86 -3.31 7.84 5.99
C ARG A 86 -2.90 8.34 7.36
N ILE A 87 -1.94 7.64 7.95
CA ILE A 87 -1.31 7.98 9.23
C ILE A 87 0.04 8.60 8.91
N TYR A 88 0.26 9.83 9.36
CA TYR A 88 1.52 10.55 9.24
C TYR A 88 2.34 10.34 10.50
N VAL A 89 3.55 9.80 10.33
CA VAL A 89 4.50 9.55 11.40
C VAL A 89 5.71 10.43 11.20
N PHE A 90 6.04 11.22 12.22
CA PHE A 90 7.20 12.09 12.22
C PHE A 90 8.04 11.84 13.47
N GLY A 91 9.37 11.68 13.29
CA GLY A 91 10.26 11.36 14.41
C GLY A 91 9.85 10.11 15.20
N GLY A 92 9.12 9.20 14.55
CA GLY A 92 8.58 7.99 15.18
C GLY A 92 7.25 8.17 15.93
N SER A 93 6.69 9.38 15.97
CA SER A 93 5.39 9.71 16.60
C SER A 93 4.29 9.89 15.57
N ILE A 94 3.06 9.48 15.93
CA ILE A 94 1.88 9.72 15.08
C ILE A 94 1.49 11.19 15.25
N GLU A 95 1.50 11.94 14.14
CA GLU A 95 1.16 13.36 14.13
C GLU A 95 -0.25 13.63 13.60
N GLN A 96 -0.67 12.89 12.56
CA GLN A 96 -1.99 13.06 11.97
C GLN A 96 -2.56 11.74 11.48
N ILE A 97 -3.89 11.65 11.47
CA ILE A 97 -4.66 10.53 10.91
C ILE A 97 -5.76 11.13 10.05
N ILE A 98 -5.73 10.88 8.76
CA ILE A 98 -6.63 11.49 7.79
C ILE A 98 -7.36 10.41 7.00
N CYS A 99 -8.70 10.45 7.01
CA CYS A 99 -9.53 9.67 6.10
C CYS A 99 -9.39 10.27 4.71
N TYR A 100 -8.98 9.48 3.73
CA TYR A 100 -8.86 9.94 2.36
C TYR A 100 -9.82 9.23 1.39
N ASP A 101 -10.43 8.14 1.83
CA ASP A 101 -11.46 7.43 1.07
C ASP A 101 -12.46 6.73 1.99
N GLY A 102 -13.72 6.63 1.55
CA GLY A 102 -14.79 5.91 2.22
C GLY A 102 -15.45 6.62 3.39
N ASP A 103 -15.95 5.85 4.37
CA ASP A 103 -16.73 6.32 5.52
C ASP A 103 -15.82 6.80 6.67
N CYS A 104 -15.63 8.11 6.79
CA CYS A 104 -14.78 8.71 7.83
C CYS A 104 -15.30 8.51 9.27
N THR A 105 -16.50 7.97 9.46
CA THR A 105 -17.02 7.64 10.80
C THR A 105 -16.52 6.29 11.31
N LEU A 106 -15.97 5.44 10.45
CA LEU A 106 -15.34 4.18 10.79
C LEU A 106 -13.84 4.38 11.06
N PHE A 107 -13.51 4.81 12.26
CA PHE A 107 -12.14 5.16 12.62
C PHE A 107 -11.25 3.92 12.82
N PRO A 108 -9.95 3.98 12.47
CA PRO A 108 -9.04 2.84 12.64
C PRO A 108 -8.77 2.51 14.11
N ASP A 109 -8.48 1.23 14.39
CA ASP A 109 -7.99 0.80 15.70
C ASP A 109 -6.63 1.42 15.99
N ILE A 110 -6.64 2.44 16.86
CA ILE A 110 -5.44 3.19 17.24
C ILE A 110 -4.41 2.33 17.96
N ASN A 111 -4.83 1.31 18.69
CA ASN A 111 -3.90 0.41 19.36
C ASN A 111 -3.13 -0.45 18.35
N LEU A 112 -3.81 -0.91 17.31
CA LEU A 112 -3.16 -1.62 16.20
C LEU A 112 -2.19 -0.68 15.48
N VAL A 113 -2.60 0.54 15.16
CA VAL A 113 -1.74 1.54 14.50
C VAL A 113 -0.50 1.84 15.34
N LYS A 114 -0.65 2.10 16.65
CA LYS A 114 0.48 2.33 17.56
C LYS A 114 1.45 1.15 17.62
N LYS A 115 0.93 -0.08 17.64
CA LYS A 115 1.77 -1.28 17.59
C LYS A 115 2.54 -1.38 16.27
N ALA A 116 1.88 -1.12 15.14
CA ALA A 116 2.54 -1.12 13.83
C ALA A 116 3.67 -0.07 13.77
N VAL A 117 3.41 1.17 14.25
CA VAL A 117 4.44 2.22 14.35
C VAL A 117 5.61 1.77 15.21
N ALA A 118 5.36 1.17 16.38
CA ALA A 118 6.42 0.68 17.28
C ALA A 118 7.29 -0.39 16.62
N VAL A 119 6.68 -1.33 15.89
CA VAL A 119 7.38 -2.37 15.12
C VAL A 119 8.23 -1.76 14.02
N ILE A 120 7.69 -0.82 13.25
CA ILE A 120 8.41 -0.12 12.18
C ILE A 120 9.61 0.66 12.76
N ASN A 121 9.39 1.47 13.80
CA ASN A 121 10.44 2.25 14.43
C ASN A 121 11.59 1.40 14.99
N THR A 122 11.27 0.19 15.47
CA THR A 122 12.26 -0.74 16.02
C THR A 122 13.08 -1.39 14.93
N ASN A 123 12.44 -1.81 13.85
CA ASN A 123 13.06 -2.58 12.79
C ASN A 123 13.69 -1.71 11.69
N GLU A 124 13.13 -0.53 11.44
CA GLU A 124 13.54 0.40 10.38
C GLU A 124 14.04 1.72 10.99
N LYS A 125 15.07 1.64 11.83
CA LYS A 125 15.62 2.80 12.58
C LYS A 125 16.05 3.98 11.70
N TRP A 126 16.32 3.71 10.42
CA TRP A 126 16.64 4.71 9.41
C TRP A 126 15.40 5.51 8.96
N LEU A 127 14.20 4.93 9.08
CA LEU A 127 12.95 5.55 8.64
C LEU A 127 12.40 6.46 9.74
N LYS A 128 12.76 7.75 9.72
CA LYS A 128 12.37 8.73 10.75
C LYS A 128 10.99 9.30 10.52
N SER A 129 10.66 9.59 9.27
CA SER A 129 9.39 10.19 8.89
C SER A 129 8.81 9.40 7.72
N TYR A 130 7.54 8.97 7.86
CA TYR A 130 6.87 8.10 6.90
C TYR A 130 5.35 8.19 7.03
N THR A 131 4.66 7.58 6.08
CA THR A 131 3.21 7.38 6.20
C THR A 131 2.86 5.91 6.22
N ILE A 132 1.77 5.59 6.92
CA ILE A 132 1.14 4.28 6.90
C ILE A 132 -0.26 4.46 6.35
N ASP A 133 -0.61 3.68 5.34
CA ASP A 133 -1.98 3.58 4.88
C ASP A 133 -2.63 2.35 5.51
N VAL A 134 -3.82 2.55 6.06
CA VAL A 134 -4.64 1.49 6.65
C VAL A 134 -6.03 1.48 6.05
N MET A 135 -6.61 0.32 5.94
CA MET A 135 -8.00 0.11 5.57
C MET A 135 -8.80 -0.39 6.77
N VAL A 136 -10.06 0.02 6.81
CA VAL A 136 -10.97 -0.25 7.93
C VAL A 136 -12.27 -0.85 7.40
N ASN A 137 -12.83 -1.78 8.15
CA ASN A 137 -14.20 -2.26 8.00
C ASN A 137 -14.89 -2.34 9.36
N ASP A 138 -16.10 -2.88 9.43
CA ASP A 138 -16.89 -2.95 10.68
C ASP A 138 -16.25 -3.77 11.79
N ARG A 139 -15.24 -4.56 11.47
CA ARG A 139 -14.64 -5.54 12.41
C ARG A 139 -13.19 -5.26 12.75
N GLU A 140 -12.44 -4.74 11.81
CA GLU A 140 -10.98 -4.68 11.95
C GLU A 140 -10.33 -3.57 11.11
N THR A 141 -9.13 -3.25 11.49
CA THR A 141 -8.19 -2.39 10.78
C THR A 141 -7.06 -3.24 10.23
N ALA A 142 -6.65 -2.98 8.99
CA ALA A 142 -5.54 -3.67 8.36
C ALA A 142 -4.58 -2.69 7.67
N LEU A 143 -3.29 -3.01 7.72
CA LEU A 143 -2.26 -2.24 7.03
C LEU A 143 -2.38 -2.44 5.51
N ILE A 144 -2.31 -1.36 4.74
CA ILE A 144 -2.20 -1.38 3.28
C ILE A 144 -0.74 -1.33 2.87
N GLU A 145 -0.08 -0.21 3.15
CA GLU A 145 1.31 0.03 2.75
C GLU A 145 1.98 1.10 3.60
N ILE A 146 3.30 1.19 3.47
CA ILE A 146 4.15 2.17 4.13
C ILE A 146 4.91 2.93 3.04
N HIS A 147 4.92 4.25 3.12
CA HIS A 147 5.65 5.12 2.20
C HIS A 147 6.65 5.97 2.95
N ASN A 148 7.78 6.29 2.32
CA ASN A 148 8.55 7.43 2.75
C ASN A 148 7.81 8.73 2.39
N PHE A 149 8.17 9.83 3.03
CA PHE A 149 7.47 11.10 2.84
C PHE A 149 7.59 11.67 1.43
N THR A 150 8.66 11.36 0.70
CA THR A 150 8.89 11.86 -0.67
C THR A 150 8.01 11.18 -1.71
N SER A 151 7.38 10.05 -1.38
CA SER A 151 6.56 9.26 -2.30
C SER A 151 5.09 9.15 -1.89
N CYS A 152 4.62 9.96 -0.94
CA CYS A 152 3.24 9.97 -0.48
C CYS A 152 2.46 11.20 -0.95
N GLY A 153 1.13 11.04 -1.12
CA GLY A 153 0.22 12.18 -1.28
C GLY A 153 -0.08 12.86 0.05
N LEU A 154 -0.33 14.17 0.00
CA LEU A 154 -0.63 14.99 1.18
C LEU A 154 -2.14 15.20 1.32
N TYR A 155 -2.90 14.19 1.63
CA TYR A 155 -4.36 14.22 1.75
C TYR A 155 -4.85 15.17 2.85
N GLY A 156 -4.93 16.50 2.57
CA GLY A 156 -5.42 17.48 3.52
C GLY A 156 -4.52 17.74 4.74
N THR A 157 -3.27 17.29 4.70
CA THR A 157 -2.29 17.59 5.75
C THR A 157 -2.09 19.09 5.89
N LEU A 158 -2.18 19.61 7.11
CA LEU A 158 -1.86 21.00 7.39
C LEU A 158 -0.35 21.21 7.23
N TRP A 159 0.02 22.30 6.55
CA TRP A 159 1.41 22.73 6.46
C TRP A 159 1.95 23.03 7.86
N SER A 160 3.03 22.38 8.22
CA SER A 160 3.72 22.58 9.49
C SER A 160 5.23 22.47 9.26
N ASP A 161 6.02 22.99 10.18
CA ASP A 161 7.47 22.86 10.13
C ASP A 161 7.91 21.38 10.11
N TYR A 162 7.10 20.50 10.72
CA TYR A 162 7.32 19.04 10.68
C TYR A 162 7.30 18.48 9.26
N LEU A 163 6.44 19.01 8.39
CA LEU A 163 6.31 18.52 7.02
C LEU A 163 7.59 18.77 6.22
N ILE A 164 8.19 19.96 6.39
CA ILE A 164 9.45 20.31 5.72
C ILE A 164 10.57 19.37 6.18
N GLN A 165 10.69 19.16 7.49
CA GLN A 165 11.70 18.25 8.03
C GLN A 165 11.47 16.80 7.58
N ALA A 166 10.21 16.37 7.50
CA ALA A 166 9.86 15.03 7.01
C ALA A 166 10.27 14.80 5.55
N TYR A 167 10.16 15.84 4.69
CA TYR A 167 10.68 15.77 3.32
C TYR A 167 12.19 15.70 3.29
N ILE A 168 12.89 16.51 4.10
CA ILE A 168 14.35 16.48 4.22
C ILE A 168 14.81 15.08 4.68
N ASP A 169 14.17 14.53 5.68
CA ASP A 169 14.44 13.16 6.16
C ASP A 169 14.24 12.13 5.04
N GLY A 170 13.16 12.26 4.27
CA GLY A 170 12.88 11.35 3.14
C GLY A 170 13.89 11.43 2.00
N ILE A 171 14.40 12.63 1.69
CA ILE A 171 15.43 12.84 0.64
C ILE A 171 16.77 12.23 1.05
N ASN A 172 17.13 12.31 2.31
CA ASN A 172 18.40 11.78 2.82
C ASN A 172 18.49 10.24 2.77
N TYR A 173 17.42 9.56 2.38
CA TYR A 173 17.32 8.09 2.28
C TYR A 173 17.08 7.58 0.85
N LEU A 174 17.16 8.43 -0.15
CA LEU A 174 17.16 8.06 -1.57
C LEU A 174 18.59 7.84 -2.06
#